data_3fded1ca4feacad952afd399ea7f86a8
#
_entry.id   3fded1ca4feacad952afd399ea7f86a8
#
_cell.length_a   1.000
_cell.length_b   1.000
_cell.length_c   1.000
_cell.angle_alpha   90.00
_cell.angle_beta   90.00
_cell.angle_gamma   90.00
#
_symmetry.space_group_name_H-M   'P 1'
#
loop_
_entity.id
_entity.type
_entity.pdbx_description
1 polymer ?
#
loop_
_entity_poly.entity_id
_entity_poly.type
_entity_poly.pdbx_seq_one_letter_code
_entity_poly.pdbx_strand_id
1 'polypeptide(L)'
;IEEYKPLKEDRGRVIVFYSPICQFSYQFAYIASRTIREIVPTVEVLMINKWEKPSEFIKRKGNWLIVNAKPIKSSPLEKDRFVSEVIEALGF
;
A
#
# COMPACT_ATOMS: atom_id res chain seq x y z
N ILE A 1 16.86 5.34 -10.60
CA ILE A 1 15.89 4.88 -9.59
C ILE A 1 15.39 3.50 -9.99
N GLU A 2 15.56 2.54 -9.10
CA GLU A 2 15.08 1.19 -9.36
C GLU A 2 13.56 1.13 -9.13
N GLU A 3 12.88 0.40 -9.98
CA GLU A 3 11.46 0.16 -9.83
C GLU A 3 11.21 -1.04 -8.93
N TYR A 4 10.06 -1.04 -8.26
CA TYR A 4 9.63 -2.17 -7.46
C TYR A 4 9.49 -3.41 -8.34
N LYS A 5 10.08 -4.52 -7.87
CA LYS A 5 9.94 -5.82 -8.54
C LYS A 5 8.95 -6.65 -7.72
N PRO A 6 7.95 -7.26 -8.37
CA PRO A 6 6.95 -8.03 -7.64
C PRO A 6 7.57 -9.09 -6.75
N LEU A 7 7.22 -9.03 -5.45
CA LEU A 7 7.69 -10.01 -4.48
C LEU A 7 6.59 -11.07 -4.31
N LYS A 8 7.01 -12.32 -4.25
CA LYS A 8 6.08 -13.43 -4.10
C LYS A 8 5.24 -13.28 -2.83
N GLU A 9 5.84 -12.79 -1.76
CA GLU A 9 5.16 -12.60 -0.46
C GLU A 9 4.13 -11.49 -0.48
N ASP A 10 4.18 -10.57 -1.46
CA ASP A 10 3.24 -9.46 -1.56
C ASP A 10 1.99 -9.80 -2.36
N ARG A 11 1.96 -10.94 -3.01
CA ARG A 11 0.81 -11.36 -3.80
C ARG A 11 -0.38 -11.69 -2.91
N GLY A 12 -1.55 -11.17 -3.26
CA GLY A 12 -2.76 -11.38 -2.49
C GLY A 12 -2.84 -10.58 -1.21
N ARG A 13 -1.90 -9.64 -1.00
CA ARG A 13 -1.80 -8.83 0.21
C ARG A 13 -1.77 -7.35 -0.11
N VAL A 14 -2.04 -6.55 0.91
CA VAL A 14 -1.85 -5.10 0.87
C VAL A 14 -0.80 -4.73 1.91
N ILE A 15 0.26 -4.06 1.47
CA ILE A 15 1.33 -3.61 2.35
C ILE A 15 1.32 -2.09 2.35
N VAL A 16 1.14 -1.48 3.52
CA VAL A 16 1.07 -0.03 3.67
C VAL A 16 2.14 0.41 4.66
N PHE A 17 2.97 1.35 4.24
CA PHE A 17 4.01 1.91 5.10
C PHE A 17 3.61 3.29 5.60
N TYR A 18 3.97 3.59 6.84
CA TYR A 18 3.75 4.91 7.40
C TYR A 18 4.97 5.34 8.24
N SER A 19 5.11 6.66 8.41
CA SER A 19 6.15 7.23 9.27
C SER A 19 5.53 7.61 10.61
N PRO A 20 6.13 7.21 11.75
CA PRO A 20 5.57 7.51 13.06
C PRO A 20 5.67 8.99 13.44
N ILE A 21 6.55 9.75 12.78
CA ILE A 21 6.71 11.17 13.07
C ILE A 21 5.90 12.05 12.13
N CYS A 22 5.31 11.50 11.08
CA CYS A 22 4.48 12.25 10.14
C CYS A 22 3.02 11.87 10.34
N GLN A 23 2.26 12.76 10.96
CA GLN A 23 0.85 12.54 11.21
C GLN A 23 0.06 12.28 9.93
N PHE A 24 0.39 13.01 8.87
CA PHE A 24 -0.28 12.83 7.58
C PHE A 24 0.02 11.48 6.96
N SER A 25 1.23 10.96 7.15
CA SER A 25 1.59 9.65 6.62
C SER A 25 0.72 8.56 7.22
N TYR A 26 0.49 8.61 8.54
CA TYR A 26 -0.37 7.63 9.18
C TYR A 26 -1.83 7.77 8.71
N GLN A 27 -2.32 9.00 8.58
CA GLN A 27 -3.69 9.25 8.10
C GLN A 27 -3.89 8.72 6.69
N PHE A 28 -2.93 8.94 5.78
CA PHE A 28 -2.99 8.41 4.43
C PHE A 28 -3.00 6.88 4.43
N ALA A 29 -2.15 6.27 5.26
CA ALA A 29 -2.11 4.82 5.37
C ALA A 29 -3.44 4.26 5.87
N TYR A 30 -4.03 4.92 6.87
CA TYR A 30 -5.31 4.52 7.42
C TYR A 30 -6.43 4.62 6.39
N ILE A 31 -6.51 5.76 5.68
CA ILE A 31 -7.54 5.98 4.66
C ILE A 31 -7.38 4.94 3.53
N ALA A 32 -6.15 4.70 3.09
CA ALA A 32 -5.88 3.72 2.05
C ALA A 32 -6.33 2.32 2.48
N SER A 33 -5.96 1.90 3.69
CA SER A 33 -6.31 0.56 4.18
C SER A 33 -7.81 0.40 4.33
N ARG A 34 -8.49 1.42 4.83
CA ARG A 34 -9.94 1.41 4.99
C ARG A 34 -10.66 1.32 3.65
N THR A 35 -10.24 2.13 2.68
CA THR A 35 -10.82 2.12 1.34
C THR A 35 -10.66 0.75 0.68
N ILE A 36 -9.48 0.15 0.80
CA ILE A 36 -9.21 -1.16 0.23
C ILE A 36 -10.07 -2.24 0.89
N ARG A 37 -10.25 -2.17 2.20
CA ARG A 37 -11.11 -3.12 2.91
C ARG A 37 -12.57 -2.97 2.55
N GLU A 38 -13.01 -1.79 2.15
CA GLU A 38 -14.36 -1.59 1.63
C GLU A 38 -14.54 -2.29 0.29
N ILE A 39 -13.49 -2.34 -0.54
CA ILE A 39 -13.52 -3.03 -1.83
C ILE A 39 -13.48 -4.54 -1.64
N VAL A 40 -12.55 -5.02 -0.80
CA VAL A 40 -12.36 -6.45 -0.52
C VAL A 40 -12.25 -6.64 0.98
N PRO A 41 -13.37 -6.91 1.68
CA PRO A 41 -13.35 -7.02 3.15
C PRO A 41 -12.46 -8.12 3.71
N THR A 42 -12.16 -9.13 2.91
CA THR A 42 -11.36 -10.29 3.36
C THR A 42 -9.87 -10.15 3.05
N VAL A 43 -9.45 -9.04 2.44
CA VAL A 43 -8.04 -8.87 2.07
C VAL A 43 -7.18 -8.65 3.32
N GLU A 44 -5.99 -9.22 3.31
CA GLU A 44 -5.01 -9.01 4.38
C GLU A 44 -4.30 -7.68 4.16
N VAL A 45 -4.40 -6.77 5.12
CA VAL A 45 -3.74 -5.47 5.07
C VAL A 45 -2.71 -5.40 6.19
N LEU A 46 -1.46 -5.20 5.83
CA LEU A 46 -0.35 -5.03 6.78
C LEU A 46 0.07 -3.57 6.80
N MET A 47 -0.12 -2.90 7.93
CA MET A 47 0.37 -1.54 8.14
C MET A 47 1.71 -1.64 8.85
N ILE A 48 2.77 -1.18 8.19
CA ILE A 48 4.14 -1.31 8.67
C ILE A 48 4.73 0.06 8.99
N ASN A 49 5.22 0.21 10.23
CA ASN A 49 5.98 1.38 10.62
C ASN A 49 7.37 1.28 9.99
N LYS A 50 7.65 2.15 9.02
CA LYS A 50 8.90 2.08 8.25
C LYS A 50 10.14 2.40 9.09
N TRP A 51 9.96 2.97 10.28
CA TRP A 51 11.08 3.22 11.19
C TRP A 51 11.44 1.97 12.00
N GLU A 52 10.45 1.14 12.29
CA GLU A 52 10.69 -0.13 12.98
C GLU A 52 11.23 -1.20 12.03
N LYS A 53 10.80 -1.17 10.78
CA LYS A 53 11.21 -2.15 9.78
C LYS A 53 11.68 -1.48 8.49
N PRO A 54 12.80 -0.73 8.56
CA PRO A 54 13.28 0.00 7.38
C PRO A 54 13.69 -0.92 6.23
N SER A 55 14.17 -2.12 6.51
CA SER A 55 14.55 -3.08 5.47
C SER A 55 13.35 -3.48 4.61
N GLU A 56 12.17 -3.59 5.20
CA GLU A 56 10.96 -3.93 4.45
C GLU A 56 10.58 -2.83 3.48
N PHE A 57 10.75 -1.57 3.89
CA PHE A 57 10.48 -0.43 3.03
C PHE A 57 11.49 -0.32 1.89
N ILE A 58 12.77 -0.50 2.20
CA ILE A 58 13.85 -0.45 1.21
C ILE A 58 13.72 -1.59 0.19
N LYS A 59 13.35 -2.76 0.66
CA LYS A 59 13.09 -3.93 -0.17
C LYS A 59 12.03 -3.65 -1.24
N ARG A 60 11.08 -2.78 -0.92
CA ARG A 60 10.02 -2.39 -1.85
C ARG A 60 10.31 -1.05 -2.55
N LYS A 61 11.60 -0.66 -2.58
CA LYS A 61 12.09 0.51 -3.33
C LYS A 61 11.39 1.82 -2.95
N GLY A 62 11.01 1.94 -1.68
CA GLY A 62 10.40 3.17 -1.18
C GLY A 62 8.94 3.37 -1.55
N ASN A 63 8.29 2.39 -2.13
CA ASN A 63 6.84 2.48 -2.39
C ASN A 63 6.07 2.31 -1.10
N TRP A 64 5.17 3.24 -0.81
CA TRP A 64 4.45 3.24 0.45
C TRP A 64 3.22 2.33 0.45
N LEU A 65 2.73 1.97 -0.73
CA LEU A 65 1.53 1.14 -0.85
C LEU A 65 1.71 0.14 -1.98
N ILE A 66 1.63 -1.13 -1.61
CA ILE A 66 1.71 -2.25 -2.55
C ILE A 66 0.42 -3.06 -2.43
N VAL A 67 -0.26 -3.28 -3.53
CA VAL A 67 -1.48 -4.10 -3.59
C VAL A 67 -1.27 -5.24 -4.55
N ASN A 68 -1.36 -6.47 -4.05
CA ASN A 68 -1.19 -7.69 -4.85
C ASN A 68 0.09 -7.64 -5.70
N ALA A 69 1.21 -7.27 -5.06
CA ALA A 69 2.53 -7.14 -5.69
C ALA A 69 2.57 -6.09 -6.81
N LYS A 70 1.74 -5.05 -6.70
CA LYS A 70 1.75 -3.91 -7.63
C LYS A 70 1.78 -2.60 -6.84
N PRO A 71 2.71 -1.70 -7.13
CA PRO A 71 2.76 -0.41 -6.43
C PRO A 71 1.61 0.49 -6.89
N ILE A 72 0.97 1.16 -5.92
CA ILE A 72 -0.11 2.08 -6.20
C ILE A 72 0.47 3.49 -6.27
N LYS A 73 0.17 4.20 -7.34
CA LYS A 73 0.73 5.53 -7.60
C LYS A 73 -0.23 6.66 -7.25
N SER A 74 -1.54 6.43 -7.29
CA SER A 74 -2.53 7.46 -7.01
C SER A 74 -2.67 7.73 -5.51
N SER A 75 -3.12 8.94 -5.18
CA SER A 75 -3.37 9.33 -3.79
C SER A 75 -4.74 8.83 -3.33
N PRO A 76 -4.86 8.36 -2.07
CA PRO A 76 -6.18 8.01 -1.52
C PRO A 76 -7.16 9.18 -1.47
N LEU A 77 -6.66 10.42 -1.56
CA LEU A 77 -7.52 11.61 -1.62
C LEU A 77 -8.23 11.73 -2.97
N GLU A 78 -7.66 11.16 -4.02
CA GLU A 78 -8.31 11.07 -5.33
C GLU A 78 -9.06 9.74 -5.40
N LYS A 79 -10.16 9.66 -4.66
CA LYS A 79 -10.84 8.40 -4.39
C LYS A 79 -11.14 7.57 -5.64
N ASP A 80 -11.72 8.19 -6.67
CA ASP A 80 -12.10 7.45 -7.87
C ASP A 80 -10.90 6.83 -8.57
N ARG A 81 -9.81 7.59 -8.72
CA ARG A 81 -8.60 7.11 -9.35
C ARG A 81 -7.93 6.05 -8.48
N PHE A 82 -7.90 6.28 -7.18
CA PHE A 82 -7.32 5.33 -6.23
C PHE A 82 -8.06 3.99 -6.27
N VAL A 83 -9.37 4.01 -6.22
CA VAL A 83 -10.20 2.80 -6.26
C VAL A 83 -9.99 2.04 -7.57
N SER A 84 -9.97 2.75 -8.71
CA SER A 84 -9.72 2.13 -10.01
C SER A 84 -8.38 1.43 -10.06
N GLU A 85 -7.34 2.09 -9.53
CA GLU A 85 -6.00 1.51 -9.55
C GLU A 85 -5.91 0.27 -8.65
N VAL A 86 -6.56 0.32 -7.49
CA VAL A 86 -6.59 -0.81 -6.55
C VAL A 86 -7.33 -2.01 -7.16
N ILE A 87 -8.48 -1.76 -7.78
CA ILE A 87 -9.26 -2.82 -8.42
C ILE A 87 -8.44 -3.48 -9.54
N GLU A 88 -7.77 -2.68 -10.35
CA GLU A 88 -6.90 -3.18 -11.40
C GLU A 88 -5.77 -4.02 -10.83
N ALA A 89 -5.15 -3.56 -9.75
CA ALA A 89 -4.06 -4.29 -9.10
C ALA A 89 -4.53 -5.61 -8.52
N LEU A 90 -5.75 -5.67 -7.99
CA LEU A 90 -6.32 -6.90 -7.44
C LEU A 90 -6.78 -7.89 -8.52
N GLY A 91 -6.87 -7.44 -9.76
CA GLY A 91 -7.22 -8.33 -10.86
C GLY A 91 -8.71 -8.53 -11.08
N PHE A 92 -9.52 -7.60 -10.60
CA PHE A 92 -10.97 -7.66 -10.81
C PHE A 92 -11.37 -7.12 -12.19
#